data_27362cb96841e427e58bcb220cfd0364
#
_entry.id   27362cb96841e427e58bcb220cfd0364
#
_cell.length_a   1.000
_cell.length_b   1.000
_cell.length_c   1.000
_cell.angle_alpha   90.00
_cell.angle_beta   90.00
_cell.angle_gamma   90.00
#
_symmetry.space_group_name_H-M   'P 1'
#
loop_
_entity.id
_entity.type
_entity.pdbx_description
1 polymer ?
#
loop_
_entity_poly.entity_id
_entity_poly.type
_entity_poly.pdbx_seq_one_letter_code
_entity_poly.pdbx_strand_id
1 'polypeptide(L)'
;RRRPKGERQPTKAPNIPNRTSIPDRPAEADGKRFGDFEMDLIVDAYGHAILVLLERMTGFVMMEKLPYGKRAKPLSKTVVRMLYAYRKYLKTITTDNGSEFAAHLDITAGLRIKGLDDVTVYFADSYCSWQKGAVENINKLIRQYIPKKSNFNDFTDLYIKNVAKKLNLRPRKKLGFSNPKTEFFKQIANFALAS
;
A
#
# COMPACT_ATOMS: atom_id res chain seq x y z
N ARG A 1 26.56 -2.46 -35.55
CA ARG A 1 25.50 -3.54 -35.66
C ARG A 1 24.69 -3.57 -34.38
N ARG A 2 23.41 -3.17 -34.43
CA ARG A 2 22.47 -3.31 -33.32
C ARG A 2 22.12 -4.80 -33.18
N ARG A 3 22.29 -5.38 -31.98
CA ARG A 3 21.77 -6.73 -31.68
C ARG A 3 20.24 -6.74 -31.81
N PRO A 4 19.62 -7.79 -32.40
CA PRO A 4 18.19 -7.93 -32.42
C PRO A 4 17.66 -8.02 -30.97
N LYS A 5 16.55 -7.33 -30.69
CA LYS A 5 15.85 -7.48 -29.43
C LYS A 5 15.35 -8.94 -29.33
N GLY A 6 15.99 -9.74 -28.49
CA GLY A 6 15.48 -11.06 -28.15
C GLY A 6 14.06 -10.90 -27.57
N GLU A 7 13.13 -11.74 -28.04
CA GLU A 7 11.81 -11.86 -27.44
C GLU A 7 11.97 -12.08 -25.95
N ARG A 8 11.51 -11.11 -25.16
CA ARG A 8 11.40 -11.31 -23.71
C ARG A 8 10.36 -12.39 -23.50
N GLN A 9 10.79 -13.57 -23.07
CA GLN A 9 9.88 -14.58 -22.56
C GLN A 9 8.97 -13.93 -21.51
N PRO A 10 7.66 -14.09 -21.59
CA PRO A 10 6.76 -13.57 -20.57
C PRO A 10 7.16 -14.23 -19.24
N THR A 11 7.71 -13.43 -18.33
CA THR A 11 7.96 -13.89 -16.96
C THR A 11 6.62 -14.31 -16.41
N LYS A 12 6.43 -15.61 -16.14
CA LYS A 12 5.24 -16.15 -15.49
C LYS A 12 5.02 -15.34 -14.19
N ALA A 13 3.89 -14.64 -14.12
CA ALA A 13 3.49 -13.99 -12.87
C ALA A 13 3.55 -15.03 -11.74
N PRO A 14 4.09 -14.69 -10.56
CA PRO A 14 4.14 -15.64 -9.46
C PRO A 14 2.75 -16.17 -9.18
N ASN A 15 2.64 -17.49 -9.04
CA ASN A 15 1.37 -18.14 -8.70
C ASN A 15 1.08 -17.88 -7.21
N ILE A 16 0.27 -16.87 -6.93
CA ILE A 16 -0.19 -16.56 -5.58
C ILE A 16 -1.50 -17.34 -5.39
N PRO A 17 -1.51 -18.37 -4.51
CA PRO A 17 -2.71 -19.17 -4.29
C PRO A 17 -3.82 -18.33 -3.65
N ASN A 18 -5.07 -18.63 -4.02
CA ASN A 18 -6.29 -18.01 -3.46
C ASN A 18 -6.32 -16.47 -3.57
N ARG A 19 -5.69 -15.91 -4.60
CA ARG A 19 -5.75 -14.47 -4.84
C ARG A 19 -7.14 -14.06 -5.33
N THR A 20 -7.64 -12.94 -4.86
CA THR A 20 -8.84 -12.28 -5.38
C THR A 20 -8.42 -11.24 -6.41
N SER A 21 -8.97 -11.31 -7.62
CA SER A 21 -8.65 -10.38 -8.70
C SER A 21 -9.34 -9.03 -8.53
N ILE A 22 -8.76 -7.97 -9.11
CA ILE A 22 -9.33 -6.63 -9.02
C ILE A 22 -10.73 -6.49 -9.67
N PRO A 23 -11.11 -7.21 -10.74
CA PRO A 23 -12.47 -7.21 -11.24
C PRO A 23 -13.54 -7.60 -10.20
N ASP A 24 -13.17 -8.39 -9.20
CA ASP A 24 -14.05 -8.82 -8.11
C ASP A 24 -14.12 -7.77 -6.98
N ARG A 25 -13.35 -6.68 -7.07
CA ARG A 25 -13.34 -5.61 -6.08
C ARG A 25 -14.64 -4.79 -6.16
N PRO A 26 -15.31 -4.51 -5.02
CA PRO A 26 -16.53 -3.70 -5.01
C PRO A 26 -16.35 -2.35 -5.73
N ALA A 27 -17.36 -1.92 -6.48
CA ALA A 27 -17.33 -0.66 -7.21
C ALA A 27 -17.14 0.56 -6.28
N GLU A 28 -17.61 0.46 -5.03
CA GLU A 28 -17.45 1.48 -3.99
C GLU A 28 -15.98 1.70 -3.60
N ALA A 29 -15.10 0.73 -3.87
CA ALA A 29 -13.66 0.86 -3.64
C ALA A 29 -12.98 1.70 -4.75
N ASP A 30 -13.63 2.78 -5.18
CA ASP A 30 -13.18 3.70 -6.24
C ASP A 30 -12.27 4.84 -5.74
N GLY A 31 -12.00 4.88 -4.43
CA GLY A 31 -11.24 5.94 -3.76
C GLY A 31 -12.10 7.07 -3.20
N LYS A 32 -13.43 6.91 -3.18
CA LYS A 32 -14.38 7.81 -2.49
C LYS A 32 -14.82 7.25 -1.15
N ARG A 33 -14.75 5.93 -0.97
CA ARG A 33 -15.07 5.26 0.30
C ARG A 33 -13.84 5.23 1.21
N PHE A 34 -14.04 5.54 2.50
CA PHE A 34 -13.00 5.42 3.51
C PHE A 34 -12.74 3.97 3.89
N GLY A 35 -11.46 3.63 4.12
CA GLY A 35 -11.04 2.30 4.53
C GLY A 35 -10.53 1.41 3.39
N ASP A 36 -10.48 1.93 2.17
CA ASP A 36 -9.88 1.24 1.02
C ASP A 36 -8.40 1.65 0.88
N PHE A 37 -7.50 0.68 1.01
CA PHE A 37 -6.06 0.90 0.96
C PHE A 37 -5.43 0.40 -0.33
N GLU A 38 -4.35 1.05 -0.76
CA GLU A 38 -3.38 0.51 -1.71
C GLU A 38 -2.08 0.19 -0.97
N MET A 39 -1.48 -0.95 -1.30
CA MET A 39 -0.25 -1.43 -0.72
C MET A 39 0.80 -1.62 -1.81
N ASP A 40 2.01 -1.13 -1.57
CA ASP A 40 3.12 -1.24 -2.51
C ASP A 40 4.46 -1.31 -1.78
N LEU A 41 5.51 -1.76 -2.46
CA LEU A 41 6.88 -1.70 -1.99
C LEU A 41 7.72 -0.78 -2.87
N ILE A 42 8.45 0.11 -2.25
CA ILE A 42 9.60 0.72 -2.91
C ILE A 42 10.87 -0.04 -2.51
N VAL A 43 11.68 -0.39 -3.50
CA VAL A 43 12.87 -1.22 -3.33
C VAL A 43 14.09 -0.48 -3.88
N ASP A 44 15.24 -0.65 -3.23
CA ASP A 44 16.52 -0.16 -3.69
C ASP A 44 17.29 -1.24 -4.50
N ALA A 45 18.48 -0.88 -4.98
CA ALA A 45 19.34 -1.78 -5.74
C ALA A 45 19.94 -2.92 -4.89
N TYR A 46 19.90 -2.78 -3.58
CA TYR A 46 20.50 -3.73 -2.62
C TYR A 46 19.46 -4.71 -2.04
N GLY A 47 18.20 -4.60 -2.46
CA GLY A 47 17.11 -5.47 -1.99
C GLY A 47 16.44 -5.01 -0.69
N HIS A 48 16.81 -3.84 -0.16
CA HIS A 48 16.07 -3.25 0.96
C HIS A 48 14.73 -2.72 0.47
N ALA A 49 13.70 -2.84 1.31
CA ALA A 49 12.36 -2.47 0.94
C ALA A 49 11.70 -1.57 2.00
N ILE A 50 10.88 -0.63 1.53
CA ILE A 50 10.01 0.20 2.36
C ILE A 50 8.57 -0.12 1.95
N LEU A 51 7.77 -0.57 2.91
CA LEU A 51 6.33 -0.76 2.75
C LEU A 51 5.64 0.59 2.73
N VAL A 52 4.75 0.76 1.75
CA VAL A 52 3.90 1.93 1.60
C VAL A 52 2.44 1.47 1.64
N LEU A 53 1.68 1.98 2.60
CA LEU A 53 0.23 1.78 2.73
C LEU A 53 -0.43 3.13 2.54
N LEU A 54 -1.34 3.23 1.58
CA LEU A 54 -2.05 4.47 1.24
C LEU A 54 -3.55 4.28 1.38
N GLU A 55 -4.21 5.04 2.24
CA GLU A 55 -5.66 5.13 2.27
C GLU A 55 -6.14 5.99 1.09
N ARG A 56 -7.05 5.43 0.26
CA ARG A 56 -7.34 5.97 -1.08
C ARG A 56 -8.17 7.26 -1.08
N MET A 57 -9.11 7.38 -0.16
CA MET A 57 -10.00 8.54 -0.06
C MET A 57 -9.24 9.78 0.39
N THR A 58 -8.54 9.69 1.50
CA THR A 58 -7.86 10.83 2.14
C THR A 58 -6.43 11.03 1.62
N GLY A 59 -5.83 9.99 1.04
CA GLY A 59 -4.43 10.00 0.64
C GLY A 59 -3.47 9.91 1.83
N PHE A 60 -3.94 9.44 2.99
CA PHE A 60 -3.10 9.23 4.16
C PHE A 60 -2.14 8.07 3.92
N VAL A 61 -0.84 8.33 4.10
CA VAL A 61 0.23 7.36 3.85
C VAL A 61 0.90 6.92 5.14
N MET A 62 1.12 5.61 5.26
CA MET A 62 1.98 5.01 6.28
C MET A 62 3.16 4.35 5.59
N MET A 63 4.35 4.48 6.18
CA MET A 63 5.58 3.94 5.62
C MET A 63 6.41 3.26 6.69
N GLU A 64 7.03 2.14 6.36
CA GLU A 64 7.97 1.45 7.24
C GLU A 64 9.04 0.70 6.45
N LYS A 65 10.30 0.78 6.88
CA LYS A 65 11.39 -0.01 6.35
C LYS A 65 11.25 -1.47 6.81
N LEU A 66 11.34 -2.39 5.86
CA LEU A 66 11.20 -3.83 6.15
C LEU A 66 12.57 -4.43 6.53
N PRO A 67 12.73 -4.99 7.74
CA PRO A 67 14.03 -5.49 8.21
C PRO A 67 14.50 -6.74 7.42
N TYR A 68 13.58 -7.43 6.76
CA TYR A 68 13.86 -8.67 6.01
C TYR A 68 13.62 -8.51 4.50
N GLY A 69 13.66 -7.27 3.97
CA GLY A 69 13.40 -7.00 2.57
C GLY A 69 12.01 -7.45 2.13
N LYS A 70 11.92 -8.09 0.94
CA LYS A 70 10.64 -8.49 0.31
C LYS A 70 10.07 -9.84 0.76
N ARG A 71 10.43 -10.35 1.92
CA ARG A 71 9.94 -11.65 2.40
C ARG A 71 8.47 -11.57 2.80
N ALA A 72 7.62 -12.43 2.22
CA ALA A 72 6.16 -12.38 2.35
C ALA A 72 5.64 -12.47 3.80
N LYS A 73 6.10 -13.45 4.58
CA LYS A 73 5.65 -13.63 5.98
C LYS A 73 6.05 -12.47 6.91
N PRO A 74 7.29 -11.96 6.92
CA PRO A 74 7.61 -10.76 7.70
C PRO A 74 6.83 -9.51 7.24
N LEU A 75 6.60 -9.38 5.93
CA LEU A 75 5.80 -8.27 5.37
C LEU A 75 4.36 -8.34 5.89
N SER A 76 3.70 -9.50 5.83
CA SER A 76 2.32 -9.64 6.32
C SER A 76 2.19 -9.25 7.79
N LYS A 77 3.13 -9.66 8.65
CA LYS A 77 3.18 -9.25 10.07
C LYS A 77 3.32 -7.74 10.23
N THR A 78 4.15 -7.10 9.40
CA THR A 78 4.32 -5.63 9.42
C THR A 78 3.02 -4.91 9.00
N VAL A 79 2.35 -5.38 7.94
CA VAL A 79 1.06 -4.84 7.49
C VAL A 79 0.01 -4.95 8.61
N VAL A 80 -0.14 -6.14 9.20
CA VAL A 80 -1.08 -6.36 10.31
C VAL A 80 -0.78 -5.40 11.45
N ARG A 81 0.46 -5.28 11.90
CA ARG A 81 0.84 -4.39 12.98
C ARG A 81 0.54 -2.92 12.68
N MET A 82 0.85 -2.44 11.47
CA MET A 82 0.60 -1.06 11.05
C MET A 82 -0.89 -0.73 10.96
N LEU A 83 -1.73 -1.68 10.52
CA LEU A 83 -3.16 -1.48 10.31
C LEU A 83 -4.02 -1.87 11.52
N TYR A 84 -3.46 -2.55 12.52
CA TYR A 84 -4.22 -3.15 13.62
C TYR A 84 -5.10 -2.16 14.38
N ALA A 85 -4.59 -0.96 14.66
CA ALA A 85 -5.37 0.09 15.33
C ALA A 85 -6.55 0.61 14.49
N TYR A 86 -6.50 0.43 13.19
CA TYR A 86 -7.50 0.90 12.22
C TYR A 86 -8.39 -0.21 11.67
N ARG A 87 -8.20 -1.47 12.10
CA ARG A 87 -8.82 -2.66 11.48
C ARG A 87 -10.34 -2.60 11.38
N LYS A 88 -11.04 -1.93 12.32
CA LYS A 88 -12.50 -1.78 12.25
C LYS A 88 -13.00 -0.88 11.12
N TYR A 89 -12.12 -0.08 10.53
CA TYR A 89 -12.43 0.83 9.43
C TYR A 89 -11.99 0.29 8.07
N LEU A 90 -11.17 -0.78 8.06
CA LEU A 90 -10.65 -1.36 6.83
C LEU A 90 -11.77 -2.05 6.05
N LYS A 91 -11.74 -1.86 4.73
CA LYS A 91 -12.65 -2.50 3.77
C LYS A 91 -11.89 -3.37 2.80
N THR A 92 -10.95 -2.79 2.06
CA THR A 92 -10.15 -3.51 1.07
C THR A 92 -8.68 -3.09 1.12
N ILE A 93 -7.79 -3.99 0.68
CA ILE A 93 -6.40 -3.68 0.40
C ILE A 93 -6.12 -4.09 -1.04
N THR A 94 -5.60 -3.20 -1.87
CA THR A 94 -5.22 -3.49 -3.25
C THR A 94 -3.70 -3.50 -3.39
N THR A 95 -3.15 -4.54 -4.02
CA THR A 95 -1.70 -4.68 -4.28
C THR A 95 -1.43 -5.19 -5.70
N ASP A 96 -0.16 -5.30 -6.11
CA ASP A 96 0.21 -5.99 -7.36
C ASP A 96 0.41 -7.49 -7.15
N ASN A 97 0.79 -8.19 -8.25
CA ASN A 97 1.06 -9.62 -8.24
C ASN A 97 2.50 -9.95 -7.78
N GLY A 98 3.12 -9.14 -6.92
CA GLY A 98 4.44 -9.44 -6.38
C GLY A 98 4.43 -10.65 -5.46
N SER A 99 5.46 -11.51 -5.56
CA SER A 99 5.62 -12.69 -4.68
C SER A 99 5.72 -12.31 -3.19
N GLU A 100 6.10 -11.10 -2.90
CA GLU A 100 6.14 -10.50 -1.57
C GLU A 100 4.76 -10.42 -0.89
N PHE A 101 3.68 -10.44 -1.66
CA PHE A 101 2.31 -10.42 -1.16
C PHE A 101 1.66 -11.81 -1.10
N ALA A 102 2.43 -12.89 -1.30
CA ALA A 102 1.91 -14.25 -1.27
C ALA A 102 1.31 -14.66 0.10
N ALA A 103 1.71 -14.01 1.19
CA ALA A 103 1.15 -14.22 2.53
C ALA A 103 -0.07 -13.31 2.83
N HIS A 104 -0.86 -12.94 1.83
CA HIS A 104 -2.02 -12.06 1.96
C HIS A 104 -3.12 -12.61 2.87
N LEU A 105 -3.28 -13.94 2.94
CA LEU A 105 -4.22 -14.60 3.85
C LEU A 105 -3.85 -14.37 5.32
N ASP A 106 -2.54 -14.28 5.65
CA ASP A 106 -2.09 -13.93 7.00
C ASP A 106 -2.48 -12.48 7.34
N ILE A 107 -2.53 -11.57 6.35
CA ILE A 107 -2.99 -10.19 6.54
C ILE A 107 -4.48 -10.20 6.88
N THR A 108 -5.31 -10.86 6.07
CA THR A 108 -6.76 -10.98 6.32
C THR A 108 -7.03 -11.59 7.69
N ALA A 109 -6.38 -12.72 8.01
CA ALA A 109 -6.54 -13.38 9.30
C ALA A 109 -6.12 -12.51 10.49
N GLY A 110 -5.00 -11.79 10.38
CA GLY A 110 -4.46 -10.93 11.44
C GLY A 110 -5.26 -9.65 11.67
N LEU A 111 -6.05 -9.21 10.69
CA LEU A 111 -6.91 -8.02 10.79
C LEU A 111 -8.38 -8.34 11.10
N ARG A 112 -8.73 -9.63 11.16
CA ARG A 112 -10.11 -10.09 11.41
C ARG A 112 -10.66 -9.56 12.73
N ILE A 113 -11.94 -9.19 12.70
CA ILE A 113 -12.73 -8.82 13.87
C ILE A 113 -13.99 -9.68 13.87
N LYS A 114 -14.26 -10.39 14.95
CA LYS A 114 -15.47 -11.20 15.09
C LYS A 114 -16.72 -10.31 14.93
N GLY A 115 -17.61 -10.69 14.02
CA GLY A 115 -18.86 -9.96 13.77
C GLY A 115 -18.77 -8.84 12.73
N LEU A 116 -17.59 -8.62 12.11
CA LEU A 116 -17.43 -7.72 10.97
C LEU A 116 -16.96 -8.51 9.74
N ASP A 117 -17.20 -7.94 8.55
CA ASP A 117 -16.68 -8.48 7.30
C ASP A 117 -15.15 -8.50 7.30
N ASP A 118 -14.57 -9.57 6.76
CA ASP A 118 -13.13 -9.69 6.62
C ASP A 118 -12.60 -8.70 5.59
N VAL A 119 -11.42 -8.14 5.89
CA VAL A 119 -10.67 -7.32 4.94
C VAL A 119 -10.19 -8.21 3.79
N THR A 120 -10.58 -7.88 2.56
CA THR A 120 -10.14 -8.62 1.37
C THR A 120 -8.95 -7.94 0.71
N VAL A 121 -7.93 -8.74 0.36
CA VAL A 121 -6.77 -8.30 -0.41
C VAL A 121 -6.99 -8.59 -1.89
N TYR A 122 -7.05 -7.54 -2.70
CA TYR A 122 -7.24 -7.60 -4.16
C TYR A 122 -5.91 -7.41 -4.87
N PHE A 123 -5.72 -8.19 -5.94
CA PHE A 123 -4.51 -8.16 -6.75
C PHE A 123 -4.80 -7.50 -8.09
N ALA A 124 -4.04 -6.44 -8.39
CA ALA A 124 -4.10 -5.76 -9.67
C ALA A 124 -3.65 -6.69 -10.81
N ASP A 125 -4.23 -6.52 -11.98
CA ASP A 125 -3.85 -7.29 -13.14
C ASP A 125 -2.43 -6.94 -13.60
N SER A 126 -1.75 -7.91 -14.19
CA SER A 126 -0.42 -7.69 -14.76
C SER A 126 -0.50 -6.60 -15.83
N TYR A 127 0.46 -5.68 -15.80
CA TYR A 127 0.55 -4.52 -16.72
C TYR A 127 -0.58 -3.48 -16.59
N CYS A 128 -1.44 -3.56 -15.57
CA CYS A 128 -2.53 -2.63 -15.31
C CYS A 128 -2.18 -1.64 -14.18
N SER A 129 -1.10 -0.86 -14.36
CA SER A 129 -0.60 0.06 -13.33
C SER A 129 -1.64 1.12 -12.89
N TRP A 130 -2.57 1.50 -13.79
CA TRP A 130 -3.65 2.44 -13.48
C TRP A 130 -4.59 1.95 -12.37
N GLN A 131 -4.65 0.64 -12.12
CA GLN A 131 -5.46 0.05 -11.06
C GLN A 131 -4.93 0.38 -9.64
N LYS A 132 -3.66 0.83 -9.54
CA LYS A 132 -2.98 1.31 -8.33
C LYS A 132 -2.47 2.75 -8.48
N GLY A 133 -3.15 3.58 -9.23
CA GLY A 133 -2.71 4.92 -9.57
C GLY A 133 -2.48 5.84 -8.35
N ALA A 134 -3.18 5.61 -7.24
CA ALA A 134 -3.04 6.44 -6.05
C ALA A 134 -1.68 6.20 -5.36
N VAL A 135 -1.27 4.95 -5.13
CA VAL A 135 0.03 4.65 -4.52
C VAL A 135 1.20 4.95 -5.46
N GLU A 136 1.03 4.81 -6.77
CA GLU A 136 2.05 5.24 -7.74
C GLU A 136 2.31 6.75 -7.66
N ASN A 137 1.27 7.56 -7.52
CA ASN A 137 1.41 9.00 -7.37
C ASN A 137 2.09 9.38 -6.05
N ILE A 138 1.76 8.71 -4.94
CA ILE A 138 2.45 8.97 -3.67
C ILE A 138 3.90 8.52 -3.73
N ASN A 139 4.21 7.41 -4.42
CA ASN A 139 5.58 6.95 -4.62
C ASN A 139 6.45 7.98 -5.35
N LYS A 140 5.90 8.72 -6.34
CA LYS A 140 6.61 9.84 -7.00
C LYS A 140 6.96 10.94 -5.99
N LEU A 141 6.10 11.23 -5.01
CA LEU A 141 6.38 12.22 -3.97
C LEU A 141 7.38 11.69 -2.95
N ILE A 142 7.30 10.41 -2.58
CA ILE A 142 8.28 9.75 -1.70
C ILE A 142 9.67 9.82 -2.31
N ARG A 143 9.78 9.65 -3.65
CA ARG A 143 11.07 9.69 -4.38
C ARG A 143 11.75 11.07 -4.37
N GLN A 144 11.05 12.14 -3.99
CA GLN A 144 11.67 13.44 -3.73
C GLN A 144 12.52 13.44 -2.46
N TYR A 145 12.23 12.55 -1.49
CA TYR A 145 12.93 12.40 -0.22
C TYR A 145 13.84 11.17 -0.18
N ILE A 146 13.46 10.12 -0.89
CA ILE A 146 14.15 8.82 -0.96
C ILE A 146 14.37 8.48 -2.44
N PRO A 147 15.47 8.96 -3.07
CA PRO A 147 15.74 8.77 -4.49
C PRO A 147 15.86 7.28 -4.89
N LYS A 148 15.57 6.94 -6.16
CA LYS A 148 15.61 5.55 -6.66
C LYS A 148 16.95 4.84 -6.49
N LYS A 149 18.06 5.59 -6.60
CA LYS A 149 19.42 5.04 -6.58
C LYS A 149 20.07 5.11 -5.19
N SER A 150 19.35 5.59 -4.17
CA SER A 150 19.88 5.65 -2.81
C SER A 150 19.84 4.27 -2.14
N ASN A 151 20.77 4.02 -1.22
CA ASN A 151 20.76 2.86 -0.35
C ASN A 151 19.79 3.15 0.82
N PHE A 152 18.79 2.28 1.03
CA PHE A 152 17.79 2.52 2.08
C PHE A 152 18.33 2.32 3.49
N ASN A 153 19.51 1.72 3.65
CA ASN A 153 20.18 1.68 4.94
C ASN A 153 20.71 3.05 5.42
N ASP A 154 20.92 3.99 4.49
CA ASP A 154 21.34 5.35 4.82
C ASP A 154 20.20 6.17 5.47
N PHE A 155 18.96 5.67 5.40
CA PHE A 155 17.80 6.31 6.01
C PHE A 155 17.40 5.59 7.29
N THR A 156 17.31 6.31 8.39
CA THR A 156 16.80 5.76 9.65
C THR A 156 15.27 5.54 9.57
N ASP A 157 14.75 4.66 10.42
CA ASP A 157 13.30 4.44 10.51
C ASP A 157 12.56 5.73 10.90
N LEU A 158 13.19 6.57 11.73
CA LEU A 158 12.65 7.87 12.09
C LEU A 158 12.57 8.81 10.87
N TYR A 159 13.60 8.81 10.01
CA TYR A 159 13.57 9.59 8.78
C TYR A 159 12.39 9.18 7.89
N ILE A 160 12.20 7.87 7.67
CA ILE A 160 11.11 7.34 6.85
C ILE A 160 9.74 7.73 7.42
N LYS A 161 9.56 7.61 8.75
CA LYS A 161 8.34 8.08 9.44
C LYS A 161 8.13 9.59 9.29
N ASN A 162 9.19 10.38 9.34
CA ASN A 162 9.12 11.83 9.13
C ASN A 162 8.77 12.21 7.69
N VAL A 163 9.21 11.45 6.69
CA VAL A 163 8.77 11.62 5.29
C VAL A 163 7.26 11.38 5.18
N ALA A 164 6.74 10.28 5.73
CA ALA A 164 5.31 10.03 5.76
C ALA A 164 4.54 11.17 6.47
N LYS A 165 5.04 11.65 7.61
CA LYS A 165 4.44 12.78 8.34
C LYS A 165 4.38 14.04 7.49
N LYS A 166 5.47 14.41 6.78
CA LYS A 166 5.51 15.57 5.87
C LYS A 166 4.48 15.44 4.75
N LEU A 167 4.37 14.25 4.13
CA LEU A 167 3.40 13.99 3.07
C LEU A 167 1.95 14.07 3.56
N ASN A 168 1.70 13.62 4.79
CA ASN A 168 0.39 13.63 5.43
C ASN A 168 -0.04 15.03 5.91
N LEU A 169 0.88 15.94 6.09
CA LEU A 169 0.59 17.34 6.46
C LEU A 169 0.52 18.27 5.25
N ARG A 170 0.89 17.79 4.05
CA ARG A 170 0.86 18.61 2.84
C ARG A 170 -0.57 18.80 2.33
N PRO A 171 -1.08 20.04 2.16
CA PRO A 171 -2.40 20.30 1.60
C PRO A 171 -2.60 19.65 0.23
N ARG A 172 -3.80 19.15 -0.04
CA ARG A 172 -4.16 18.50 -1.31
C ARG A 172 -5.37 19.18 -1.94
N LYS A 173 -5.26 19.55 -3.23
CA LYS A 173 -6.38 20.15 -3.98
C LYS A 173 -7.65 19.29 -3.92
N LYS A 174 -7.50 17.93 -4.06
CA LYS A 174 -8.64 17.00 -3.99
C LYS A 174 -9.34 16.96 -2.63
N LEU A 175 -8.72 17.49 -1.57
CA LEU A 175 -9.27 17.58 -0.22
C LEU A 175 -9.71 19.01 0.14
N GLY A 176 -9.99 19.86 -0.87
CA GLY A 176 -10.32 21.26 -0.63
C GLY A 176 -9.18 22.02 0.10
N PHE A 177 -7.93 21.69 -0.20
CA PHE A 177 -6.72 22.20 0.46
C PHE A 177 -6.54 21.78 1.92
N SER A 178 -7.37 20.90 2.46
CA SER A 178 -7.07 20.18 3.68
C SER A 178 -5.91 19.19 3.47
N ASN A 179 -5.39 18.60 4.54
CA ASN A 179 -4.30 17.65 4.47
C ASN A 179 -4.75 16.21 4.81
N PRO A 180 -4.04 15.18 4.28
CA PRO A 180 -4.39 13.77 4.48
C PRO A 180 -4.58 13.35 5.94
N LYS A 181 -3.73 13.85 6.85
CA LYS A 181 -3.82 13.51 8.27
C LYS A 181 -5.14 14.00 8.88
N THR A 182 -5.48 15.27 8.66
CA THR A 182 -6.72 15.86 9.18
C THR A 182 -7.94 15.10 8.67
N GLU A 183 -7.99 14.84 7.36
CA GLU A 183 -9.14 14.14 6.76
C GLU A 183 -9.24 12.68 7.22
N PHE A 184 -8.12 11.97 7.35
CA PHE A 184 -8.11 10.59 7.84
C PHE A 184 -8.68 10.47 9.25
N PHE A 185 -8.21 11.30 10.20
CA PHE A 185 -8.69 11.27 11.57
C PHE A 185 -10.11 11.82 11.72
N LYS A 186 -10.54 12.74 10.86
CA LYS A 186 -11.94 13.19 10.77
C LYS A 186 -12.86 12.04 10.38
N GLN A 187 -12.49 11.20 9.39
CA GLN A 187 -13.27 10.01 9.05
C GLN A 187 -13.38 9.04 10.22
N ILE A 188 -12.28 8.78 10.93
CA ILE A 188 -12.30 7.92 12.13
C ILE A 188 -13.25 8.47 13.20
N ALA A 189 -13.21 9.78 13.46
CA ALA A 189 -14.12 10.41 14.43
C ALA A 189 -15.59 10.29 14.01
N ASN A 190 -15.90 10.50 12.72
CA ASN A 190 -17.25 10.35 12.19
C ASN A 190 -17.80 8.91 12.39
N PHE A 191 -16.96 7.89 12.16
CA PHE A 191 -17.34 6.50 12.44
C PHE A 191 -17.60 6.24 13.92
N ALA A 192 -16.81 6.84 14.81
CA ALA A 192 -17.01 6.68 16.25
C ALA A 192 -18.29 7.35 16.76
N LEU A 193 -18.79 8.39 16.08
CA LEU A 193 -20.04 9.06 16.42
C LEU A 193 -21.27 8.36 15.83
N ALA A 194 -21.09 7.51 14.82
CA ALA A 194 -22.18 6.78 14.14
C ALA A 194 -22.38 5.35 14.68
N SER A 195 -21.53 4.89 15.61
CA SER A 195 -21.57 3.58 16.27
C SER A 195 -22.18 3.68 17.64
#